data_c847f678b4289c23472b031c653d2da0
#
_entry.id   c847f678b4289c23472b031c653d2da0
#
_cell.length_a   1.000
_cell.length_b   1.000
_cell.length_c   1.000
_cell.angle_alpha   90.00
_cell.angle_beta   90.00
_cell.angle_gamma   90.00
#
_symmetry.space_group_name_H-M   'P 1'
#
loop_
_entity.id
_entity.type
_entity.pdbx_description
1 polymer ?
#
loop_
_entity_poly.entity_id
_entity_poly.type
_entity_poly.pdbx_seq_one_letter_code
_entity_poly.pdbx_strand_id
1 'polypeptide(L)' 'NMSYCRFENTAKALQECIWALEEGETTELSKYELRGLGDLLAGCHELIEYENEIESIIEGYESTDTKH' A
#
# COMPACT_ATOMS: atom_id res chain seq x y z
N ASN A 1 13.21 5.46 -11.81
CA ASN A 1 13.75 4.45 -10.95
C ASN A 1 12.78 4.10 -9.84
N MET A 2 12.67 2.82 -9.57
CA MET A 2 11.67 2.34 -8.63
C MET A 2 11.89 2.83 -7.20
N SER A 3 13.13 3.09 -6.82
CA SER A 3 13.38 3.49 -5.43
C SER A 3 12.86 4.89 -5.11
N TYR A 4 12.69 5.74 -6.12
CA TYR A 4 12.14 7.06 -5.88
C TYR A 4 10.64 7.03 -5.64
N CYS A 5 9.96 6.07 -6.25
CA CYS A 5 8.51 6.05 -6.27
C CYS A 5 7.96 4.80 -5.59
N ARG A 6 8.74 4.20 -4.69
CA ARG A 6 8.32 2.93 -4.12
C ARG A 6 6.98 3.05 -3.41
N PHE A 7 6.80 4.12 -2.66
CA PHE A 7 5.53 4.27 -1.94
C PHE A 7 4.39 4.58 -2.89
N GLU A 8 4.62 5.45 -3.84
CA GLU A 8 3.59 5.80 -4.80
C GLU A 8 3.19 4.60 -5.65
N ASN A 9 4.18 3.88 -6.17
CA ASN A 9 3.90 2.73 -7.02
C ASN A 9 3.19 1.62 -6.25
N THR A 10 3.64 1.38 -5.02
CA THR A 10 3.05 0.34 -4.21
C THR A 10 1.62 0.70 -3.81
N ALA A 11 1.38 1.98 -3.49
CA ALA A 11 0.04 2.41 -3.14
C ALA A 11 -0.92 2.22 -4.30
N LYS A 12 -0.49 2.53 -5.52
CA LYS A 12 -1.31 2.34 -6.70
C LYS A 12 -1.62 0.86 -6.92
N ALA A 13 -0.58 0.03 -6.79
CA ALA A 13 -0.77 -1.41 -6.96
C ALA A 13 -1.70 -1.96 -5.88
N LEU A 14 -1.56 -1.47 -4.66
CA LEU A 14 -2.44 -1.89 -3.58
C LEU A 14 -3.89 -1.52 -3.88
N GLN A 15 -4.10 -0.31 -4.38
CA GLN A 15 -5.44 0.13 -4.71
C GLN A 15 -6.05 -0.75 -5.80
N GLU A 16 -5.27 -1.15 -6.78
CA GLU A 16 -5.74 -2.05 -7.81
C GLU A 16 -6.13 -3.40 -7.24
N CYS A 17 -5.38 -3.87 -6.26
CA CYS A 17 -5.72 -5.12 -5.59
C CYS A 17 -7.04 -4.99 -4.83
N ILE A 18 -7.25 -3.85 -4.19
CA ILE A 18 -8.49 -3.61 -3.46
C ILE A 18 -9.66 -3.58 -4.44
N TRP A 19 -9.50 -2.93 -5.57
CA TRP A 19 -10.55 -2.90 -6.58
C TRP A 19 -10.89 -4.29 -7.09
N ALA A 20 -9.87 -5.14 -7.29
CA ALA A 20 -10.09 -6.51 -7.72
C ALA A 20 -10.91 -7.27 -6.70
N LEU A 21 -10.62 -7.06 -5.42
CA LEU A 21 -11.40 -7.71 -4.36
C LEU A 21 -12.84 -7.23 -4.37
N GLU A 22 -13.04 -5.92 -4.55
CA GLU A 22 -14.38 -5.35 -4.57
C GLU A 22 -15.18 -5.82 -5.78
N GLU A 23 -14.49 -6.03 -6.90
CA GLU A 23 -15.15 -6.51 -8.11
C GLU A 23 -15.39 -8.01 -8.09
N GLY A 24 -14.84 -8.69 -7.12
CA GLY A 24 -14.98 -10.13 -7.05
C GLY A 24 -14.10 -10.90 -8.02
N GLU A 25 -13.04 -10.30 -8.48
CA GLU A 25 -12.13 -10.91 -9.44
C GLU A 25 -11.09 -11.79 -8.75
N THR A 26 -11.58 -12.76 -8.00
CA THR A 26 -10.71 -13.61 -7.21
C THR A 26 -11.02 -15.09 -7.39
N THR A 27 -11.76 -15.44 -8.44
CA THR A 27 -12.23 -16.83 -8.59
C THR A 27 -11.22 -17.72 -9.30
N GLU A 28 -10.26 -17.16 -10.01
CA GLU A 28 -9.32 -17.94 -10.80
C GLU A 28 -7.88 -17.54 -10.49
N LEU A 29 -7.55 -17.57 -9.23
CA LEU A 29 -6.20 -17.19 -8.81
C LEU A 29 -5.29 -18.41 -8.83
N SER A 30 -4.08 -18.22 -9.38
CA SER A 30 -3.06 -19.24 -9.29
C SER A 30 -2.57 -19.34 -7.85
N LYS A 31 -1.83 -20.43 -7.57
CA LYS A 31 -1.32 -20.54 -6.20
C LYS A 31 -0.29 -19.46 -5.90
N TYR A 32 0.38 -18.94 -6.91
CA TYR A 32 1.30 -17.82 -6.70
C TYR A 32 0.55 -16.57 -6.34
N GLU A 33 -0.60 -16.32 -6.98
CA GLU A 33 -1.42 -15.19 -6.66
C GLU A 33 -2.04 -15.32 -5.28
N LEU A 34 -2.42 -16.54 -4.91
CA LEU A 34 -2.97 -16.75 -3.57
C LEU A 34 -1.93 -16.47 -2.51
N ARG A 35 -0.69 -16.92 -2.74
CA ARG A 35 0.39 -16.64 -1.81
C ARG A 35 0.64 -15.15 -1.73
N GLY A 36 0.64 -14.48 -2.89
CA GLY A 36 0.83 -13.03 -2.93
C GLY A 36 -0.24 -12.28 -2.17
N LEU A 37 -1.48 -12.75 -2.30
CA LEU A 37 -2.58 -12.13 -1.59
C LEU A 37 -2.38 -12.26 -0.08
N GLY A 38 -1.95 -13.42 0.38
CA GLY A 38 -1.66 -13.63 1.79
C GLY A 38 -0.50 -12.76 2.27
N ASP A 39 0.55 -12.68 1.46
CA ASP A 39 1.69 -11.83 1.79
C ASP A 39 1.29 -10.37 1.82
N LEU A 40 0.40 -9.98 0.92
CA LEU A 40 -0.10 -8.61 0.88
C LEU A 40 -0.84 -8.28 2.17
N LEU A 41 -1.69 -9.18 2.61
CA LEU A 41 -2.44 -8.97 3.85
C LEU A 41 -1.49 -8.86 5.04
N ALA A 42 -0.50 -9.76 5.10
CA ALA A 42 0.46 -9.73 6.19
C ALA A 42 1.26 -8.43 6.17
N GLY A 43 1.64 -7.98 4.97
CA GLY A 43 2.36 -6.71 4.85
C GLY A 43 1.53 -5.53 5.28
N CYS A 44 0.24 -5.56 4.99
CA CYS A 44 -0.64 -4.47 5.41
C CYS A 44 -0.79 -4.43 6.93
N HIS A 45 -0.88 -5.59 7.56
CA HIS A 45 -0.92 -5.63 9.04
C HIS A 45 0.35 -5.05 9.62
N GLU A 46 1.48 -5.39 9.02
CA GLU A 46 2.76 -4.87 9.48
C GLU A 46 2.84 -3.37 9.27
N LEU A 47 2.33 -2.91 8.14
CA LEU A 47 2.36 -1.49 7.81
C LEU A 47 1.55 -0.66 8.81
N ILE A 48 0.43 -1.20 9.26
CA ILE A 48 -0.43 -0.51 10.22
C ILE A 48 0.30 -0.24 11.53
N GLU A 49 1.27 -1.09 11.88
CA GLU A 49 2.04 -0.87 13.10
C GLU A 49 2.88 0.39 13.03
N TYR A 50 3.12 0.90 11.83
CA TYR A 50 3.87 2.13 11.63
C TYR A 50 2.96 3.32 11.37
N GLU A 51 1.68 3.19 11.67
CA GLU A 51 0.70 4.22 11.33
C GLU A 51 1.07 5.58 11.90
N ASN A 52 1.42 5.61 13.19
CA ASN A 52 1.76 6.89 13.82
C ASN A 52 3.02 7.50 13.23
N GLU A 53 4.00 6.65 12.94
CA GLU A 53 5.23 7.13 12.33
C GLU A 53 4.98 7.69 10.95
N ILE A 54 4.14 7.02 10.17
CA ILE A 54 3.81 7.47 8.83
C ILE A 54 3.09 8.80 8.86
N GLU A 55 2.12 8.93 9.76
CA GLU A 55 1.39 10.18 9.88
C GLU A 55 2.31 11.32 10.30
N SER A 56 3.26 11.02 11.16
CA SER A 56 4.21 12.02 11.60
C SER A 56 5.10 12.48 10.44
N ILE A 57 5.53 11.55 9.61
CA ILE A 57 6.34 11.87 8.45
C ILE A 57 5.56 12.77 7.49
N ILE A 58 4.31 12.40 7.22
CA ILE A 58 3.47 13.16 6.29
C ILE A 58 3.25 14.57 6.83
N GLU A 59 2.92 14.67 8.11
CA GLU A 59 2.68 15.99 8.72
C GLU A 59 3.92 16.85 8.67
N GLY A 60 5.08 16.25 8.84
CA GLY A 60 6.32 17.01 8.77
C GLY A 60 6.51 17.66 7.43
N TYR A 61 6.25 16.95 6.37
CA TYR A 61 6.39 17.50 5.03
C TYR A 61 5.30 18.49 4.70
N GLU A 62 4.07 18.22 5.14
CA GLU A 62 2.96 19.13 4.88
C GLU A 62 3.14 20.44 5.63
N SER A 63 3.65 20.38 6.85
CA SER A 63 3.92 21.59 7.60
C SER A 63 4.95 22.45 6.88
N THR A 64 5.95 21.83 6.30
CA THR A 64 6.96 22.55 5.54
C THR A 64 6.32 23.23 4.34
N ASP A 65 5.43 22.51 3.65
CA ASP A 65 4.76 23.07 2.49
C ASP A 65 3.86 24.23 2.83
N THR A 66 3.16 24.15 3.96
CA THR A 66 2.18 25.16 4.29
C THR A 66 2.82 26.47 4.76
N LYS A 67 4.09 26.46 4.96
CA LYS A 67 4.79 27.68 5.38
C LYS A 67 4.96 28.68 4.27
N HIS A 68 4.65 28.28 3.08
CA HIS A 68 4.77 29.22 1.95
C HIS A 68 3.59 30.18 1.83
#